data_f01d57246cb19f6dca32613d4f383602
#
_entry.id   f01d57246cb19f6dca32613d4f383602
#
_cell.length_a   1.000
_cell.length_b   1.000
_cell.length_c   1.000
_cell.angle_alpha   90.00
_cell.angle_beta   90.00
_cell.angle_gamma   90.00
#
_symmetry.space_group_name_H-M   'P 1'
#
loop_
_entity.id
_entity.type
_entity.pdbx_description
1 polymer ?
#
loop_
_entity_poly.entity_id
_entity_poly.type
_entity_poly.pdbx_seq_one_letter_code
_entity_poly.pdbx_strand_id
1 'polypeptide(L)'
;FALDLDGAPTVTLGIVSALNRTLVTDVGALDGLLQTDAAISSGNSGGPLVNAAGEVVGINTAVARGSSTLAASNIGFSISVDEALPIFEQLRKQSRGEQRKEGFLGVALDERIDGGVGAVIRDVNVGTPADAAGLQAGDIVIAVDGATVEGAAGLIAAIRDLEPGD
;
A
#
# COMPACT_ATOMS: atom_id res chain seq x y z
N PHE A 1 -13.41 -9.25 -16.96
CA PHE A 1 -13.37 -10.65 -16.52
C PHE A 1 -12.05 -11.26 -16.94
N ALA A 2 -11.19 -11.61 -15.97
CA ALA A 2 -9.77 -11.89 -16.23
C ALA A 2 -9.45 -13.21 -16.93
N LEU A 3 -10.41 -14.04 -17.27
CA LEU A 3 -10.17 -15.33 -17.93
C LEU A 3 -11.14 -15.59 -19.08
N ASP A 4 -11.83 -14.55 -19.59
CA ASP A 4 -12.77 -14.66 -20.72
C ASP A 4 -13.77 -15.84 -20.58
N LEU A 5 -14.19 -16.10 -19.31
CA LEU A 5 -15.14 -17.12 -18.99
C LEU A 5 -16.55 -16.55 -19.14
N ASP A 6 -17.31 -17.08 -20.08
CA ASP A 6 -18.74 -16.82 -20.20
C ASP A 6 -19.49 -17.37 -18.99
N GLY A 7 -20.32 -16.55 -18.35
CA GLY A 7 -21.18 -17.02 -17.28
C GLY A 7 -21.38 -16.02 -16.12
N ALA A 8 -21.98 -16.53 -15.04
CA ALA A 8 -22.20 -15.74 -13.82
C ALA A 8 -20.88 -15.43 -13.10
N PRO A 9 -20.81 -14.34 -12.34
CA PRO A 9 -19.65 -14.02 -11.50
C PRO A 9 -19.28 -15.19 -10.58
N THR A 10 -17.97 -15.47 -10.45
CA THR A 10 -17.49 -16.49 -9.52
C THR A 10 -17.57 -15.93 -8.10
N VAL A 11 -18.22 -16.69 -7.21
CA VAL A 11 -18.30 -16.39 -5.78
C VAL A 11 -17.52 -17.44 -5.00
N THR A 12 -16.67 -17.01 -4.08
CA THR A 12 -15.96 -17.88 -3.14
C THR A 12 -16.36 -17.51 -1.72
N LEU A 13 -16.28 -18.45 -0.79
CA LEU A 13 -16.65 -18.28 0.62
C LEU A 13 -15.45 -18.66 1.49
N GLY A 14 -15.25 -17.93 2.56
CA GLY A 14 -14.23 -18.16 3.58
C GLY A 14 -14.45 -17.28 4.79
N ILE A 15 -13.41 -17.13 5.59
CA ILE A 15 -13.40 -16.25 6.77
C ILE A 15 -12.25 -15.26 6.68
N VAL A 16 -12.34 -14.15 7.40
CA VAL A 16 -11.21 -13.25 7.64
C VAL A 16 -10.30 -13.91 8.68
N SER A 17 -9.11 -14.29 8.27
CA SER A 17 -8.14 -15.03 9.08
C SER A 17 -7.21 -14.09 9.87
N ALA A 18 -6.97 -12.87 9.38
CA ALA A 18 -6.19 -11.84 10.05
C ALA A 18 -6.52 -10.44 9.53
N LEU A 19 -6.19 -9.44 10.32
CA LEU A 19 -6.31 -8.02 10.01
C LEU A 19 -4.92 -7.37 10.00
N ASN A 20 -4.82 -6.20 9.36
CA ASN A 20 -3.62 -5.35 9.37
C ASN A 20 -2.35 -6.10 8.91
N ARG A 21 -2.47 -6.86 7.83
CA ARG A 21 -1.31 -7.51 7.22
C ARG A 21 -0.59 -6.56 6.28
N THR A 22 0.73 -6.64 6.31
CA THR A 22 1.61 -5.98 5.34
C THR A 22 2.09 -7.00 4.32
N LEU A 23 2.00 -6.67 3.04
CA LEU A 23 2.53 -7.46 1.95
C LEU A 23 3.55 -6.63 1.16
N VAL A 24 4.79 -7.06 1.16
CA VAL A 24 5.84 -6.44 0.33
C VAL A 24 5.74 -6.97 -1.09
N THR A 25 5.64 -6.06 -2.05
CA THR A 25 5.56 -6.36 -3.49
C THR A 25 6.71 -5.67 -4.24
N ASP A 26 6.91 -6.04 -5.50
CA ASP A 26 7.94 -5.42 -6.36
C ASP A 26 7.70 -3.91 -6.60
N VAL A 27 6.48 -3.43 -6.31
CA VAL A 27 6.09 -2.02 -6.50
C VAL A 27 5.91 -1.27 -5.17
N GLY A 28 6.23 -1.89 -4.04
CA GLY A 28 6.12 -1.29 -2.71
C GLY A 28 5.39 -2.17 -1.70
N ALA A 29 5.21 -1.68 -0.49
CA ALA A 29 4.46 -2.35 0.55
C ALA A 29 2.96 -1.99 0.44
N LEU A 30 2.11 -2.99 0.67
CA LEU A 30 0.67 -2.84 0.86
C LEU A 30 0.36 -3.14 2.32
N ASP A 31 -0.12 -2.15 3.04
CA ASP A 31 -0.47 -2.24 4.46
C ASP A 31 -1.98 -2.34 4.66
N GLY A 32 -2.41 -2.59 5.91
CA GLY A 32 -3.82 -2.64 6.28
C GLY A 32 -4.63 -3.74 5.60
N LEU A 33 -3.98 -4.80 5.11
CA LEU A 33 -4.66 -5.86 4.37
C LEU A 33 -5.46 -6.78 5.29
N LEU A 34 -6.62 -7.19 4.79
CA LEU A 34 -7.41 -8.31 5.32
C LEU A 34 -6.87 -9.61 4.72
N GLN A 35 -6.54 -10.56 5.57
CA GLN A 35 -6.20 -11.92 5.15
C GLN A 35 -7.44 -12.80 5.21
N THR A 36 -7.69 -13.60 4.17
CA THR A 36 -8.83 -14.52 4.08
C THR A 36 -8.38 -15.89 3.55
N ASP A 37 -9.10 -16.94 3.92
CA ASP A 37 -8.96 -18.27 3.34
C ASP A 37 -9.94 -18.51 2.17
N ALA A 38 -10.82 -17.53 1.88
CA ALA A 38 -11.60 -17.55 0.66
C ALA A 38 -10.67 -17.62 -0.55
N ALA A 39 -10.99 -18.46 -1.53
CA ALA A 39 -10.14 -18.64 -2.71
C ALA A 39 -10.08 -17.34 -3.54
N ILE A 40 -8.99 -16.60 -3.43
CA ILE A 40 -8.69 -15.44 -4.25
C ILE A 40 -7.79 -15.87 -5.41
N SER A 41 -8.19 -15.54 -6.61
CA SER A 41 -7.48 -15.85 -7.85
C SER A 41 -7.45 -14.62 -8.78
N SER A 42 -6.71 -14.72 -9.89
CA SER A 42 -6.61 -13.64 -10.87
C SER A 42 -7.97 -13.17 -11.44
N GLY A 43 -9.01 -13.99 -11.36
CA GLY A 43 -10.38 -13.63 -11.78
C GLY A 43 -11.15 -12.84 -10.74
N ASN A 44 -10.76 -12.89 -9.46
CA ASN A 44 -11.46 -12.21 -8.37
C ASN A 44 -10.81 -10.86 -8.01
N SER A 45 -9.61 -10.57 -8.52
CA SER A 45 -8.89 -9.33 -8.22
C SER A 45 -9.68 -8.11 -8.69
N GLY A 46 -9.75 -7.09 -7.84
CA GLY A 46 -10.58 -5.90 -8.04
C GLY A 46 -12.06 -6.10 -7.67
N GLY A 47 -12.49 -7.34 -7.43
CA GLY A 47 -13.82 -7.63 -6.92
C GLY A 47 -13.94 -7.37 -5.42
N PRO A 48 -15.18 -7.26 -4.90
CA PRO A 48 -15.41 -6.97 -3.48
C PRO A 48 -15.20 -8.21 -2.59
N LEU A 49 -14.64 -8.01 -1.41
CA LEU A 49 -14.83 -8.87 -0.26
C LEU A 49 -16.05 -8.35 0.51
N VAL A 50 -17.04 -9.20 0.72
CA VAL A 50 -18.29 -8.79 1.38
C VAL A 50 -18.53 -9.60 2.66
N ASN A 51 -19.13 -8.98 3.65
CA ASN A 51 -19.57 -9.65 4.87
C ASN A 51 -20.92 -10.36 4.69
N ALA A 52 -21.41 -11.02 5.74
CA ALA A 52 -22.68 -11.74 5.72
C ALA A 52 -23.92 -10.83 5.55
N ALA A 53 -23.78 -9.52 5.78
CA ALA A 53 -24.82 -8.53 5.53
C ALA A 53 -24.82 -8.00 4.07
N GLY A 54 -23.85 -8.42 3.25
CA GLY A 54 -23.68 -7.94 1.88
C GLY A 54 -22.94 -6.60 1.78
N GLU A 55 -22.31 -6.13 2.86
CA GLU A 55 -21.53 -4.90 2.89
C GLU A 55 -20.12 -5.18 2.40
N VAL A 56 -19.56 -4.26 1.59
CA VAL A 56 -18.17 -4.35 1.13
C VAL A 56 -17.23 -4.01 2.28
N VAL A 57 -16.38 -4.97 2.66
CA VAL A 57 -15.36 -4.80 3.72
C VAL A 57 -13.94 -4.70 3.16
N GLY A 58 -13.75 -5.06 1.88
CA GLY A 58 -12.45 -4.97 1.23
C GLY A 58 -12.54 -5.13 -0.29
N ILE A 59 -11.41 -4.89 -0.95
CA ILE A 59 -11.20 -5.06 -2.38
C ILE A 59 -10.15 -6.15 -2.57
N ASN A 60 -10.53 -7.25 -3.24
CA ASN A 60 -9.63 -8.37 -3.45
C ASN A 60 -8.42 -7.94 -4.27
N THR A 61 -7.23 -8.28 -3.80
CA THR A 61 -5.99 -8.12 -4.56
C THR A 61 -5.41 -9.48 -4.87
N ALA A 62 -4.82 -9.64 -6.06
CA ALA A 62 -4.13 -10.88 -6.40
C ALA A 62 -2.92 -11.02 -5.49
N VAL A 63 -2.77 -12.21 -4.90
CA VAL A 63 -1.57 -12.54 -4.11
C VAL A 63 -0.33 -12.29 -4.94
N ALA A 64 0.62 -11.57 -4.37
CA ALA A 64 1.90 -11.33 -5.00
C ALA A 64 2.55 -12.66 -5.41
N ARG A 65 2.77 -12.83 -6.70
CA ARG A 65 3.55 -13.94 -7.26
C ARG A 65 5.04 -13.61 -7.13
N GLY A 66 5.53 -13.52 -5.91
CA GLY A 66 6.91 -13.09 -5.67
C GLY A 66 7.53 -13.80 -4.49
N SER A 67 7.70 -15.03 -4.55
CA SER A 67 8.71 -15.95 -4.01
C SER A 67 8.10 -17.32 -3.78
N SER A 68 8.86 -18.35 -4.10
CA SER A 68 8.50 -19.76 -4.02
C SER A 68 8.14 -20.29 -2.61
N THR A 69 8.06 -19.43 -1.62
CA THR A 69 7.74 -19.76 -0.22
C THR A 69 6.32 -19.37 0.19
N LEU A 70 5.59 -18.58 -0.58
CA LEU A 70 4.20 -18.18 -0.29
C LEU A 70 3.17 -18.86 -1.20
N ALA A 71 3.51 -19.95 -1.84
CA ALA A 71 2.53 -20.84 -2.48
C ALA A 71 1.74 -21.64 -1.42
N ALA A 72 1.37 -21.02 -0.30
CA ALA A 72 0.39 -21.58 0.61
C ALA A 72 -0.97 -21.44 -0.06
N SER A 73 -1.55 -22.55 -0.51
CA SER A 73 -2.94 -22.62 -0.93
C SER A 73 -3.83 -22.10 0.22
N ASN A 74 -4.84 -21.31 -0.14
CA ASN A 74 -5.83 -20.73 0.78
C ASN A 74 -5.34 -19.54 1.64
N ILE A 75 -4.45 -18.70 1.11
CA ILE A 75 -4.17 -17.39 1.69
C ILE A 75 -4.45 -16.33 0.63
N GLY A 76 -5.54 -15.59 0.79
CA GLY A 76 -5.91 -14.44 0.00
C GLY A 76 -5.74 -13.14 0.78
N PHE A 77 -5.56 -12.04 0.06
CA PHE A 77 -5.50 -10.71 0.64
C PHE A 77 -6.49 -9.78 -0.04
N SER A 78 -7.06 -8.88 0.76
CA SER A 78 -7.93 -7.79 0.28
C SER A 78 -7.50 -6.50 0.95
N ILE A 79 -7.47 -5.41 0.19
CA ILE A 79 -7.28 -4.07 0.74
C ILE A 79 -8.54 -3.75 1.55
N SER A 80 -8.40 -3.37 2.82
CA SER A 80 -9.55 -3.02 3.65
C SER A 80 -10.30 -1.80 3.09
N VAL A 81 -11.58 -1.71 3.39
CA VAL A 81 -12.38 -0.53 2.98
C VAL A 81 -11.86 0.74 3.65
N ASP A 82 -11.32 0.64 4.88
CA ASP A 82 -10.77 1.77 5.61
C ASP A 82 -9.54 2.36 4.92
N GLU A 83 -8.69 1.51 4.32
CA GLU A 83 -7.56 1.95 3.49
C GLU A 83 -8.01 2.47 2.11
N ALA A 84 -9.04 1.88 1.53
CA ALA A 84 -9.49 2.23 0.19
C ALA A 84 -10.26 3.57 0.16
N LEU A 85 -11.06 3.89 1.18
CA LEU A 85 -11.93 5.07 1.19
C LEU A 85 -11.18 6.40 1.04
N PRO A 86 -10.07 6.66 1.76
CA PRO A 86 -9.29 7.89 1.57
C PRO A 86 -8.79 8.04 0.12
N ILE A 87 -8.35 6.93 -0.49
CA ILE A 87 -7.88 6.92 -1.88
C ILE A 87 -9.03 7.23 -2.85
N PHE A 88 -10.22 6.65 -2.64
CA PHE A 88 -11.40 6.96 -3.44
C PHE A 88 -11.78 8.44 -3.37
N GLU A 89 -11.76 9.03 -2.18
CA GLU A 89 -12.06 10.45 -2.02
C GLU A 89 -11.04 11.33 -2.76
N GLN A 90 -9.77 10.98 -2.71
CA GLN A 90 -8.72 11.68 -3.45
C GLN A 90 -8.94 11.57 -4.97
N LEU A 91 -9.18 10.36 -5.49
CA LEU A 91 -9.44 10.13 -6.90
C LEU A 91 -10.69 10.89 -7.37
N ARG A 92 -11.73 10.95 -6.53
CA ARG A 92 -12.95 11.71 -6.80
C ARG A 92 -12.68 13.22 -6.89
N LYS A 93 -11.83 13.76 -6.00
CA LYS A 93 -11.39 15.16 -6.07
C LYS A 93 -10.60 15.43 -7.36
N GLN A 94 -9.66 14.56 -7.70
CA GLN A 94 -8.89 14.67 -8.94
C GLN A 94 -9.76 14.65 -10.20
N SER A 95 -10.78 13.78 -10.24
CA SER A 95 -11.71 13.73 -11.38
C SER A 95 -12.53 15.00 -11.58
N ARG A 96 -12.65 15.85 -10.55
CA ARG A 96 -13.29 17.16 -10.58
C ARG A 96 -12.32 18.30 -10.92
N GLY A 97 -11.06 17.97 -11.26
CA GLY A 97 -10.02 18.95 -11.58
C GLY A 97 -9.27 19.50 -10.38
N GLU A 98 -9.55 19.01 -9.18
CA GLU A 98 -8.78 19.33 -7.99
C GLU A 98 -7.44 18.57 -8.08
N GLN A 99 -6.32 19.30 -8.21
CA GLN A 99 -4.99 18.66 -8.19
C GLN A 99 -4.65 18.28 -6.75
N ARG A 100 -4.30 17.01 -6.53
CA ARG A 100 -3.68 16.58 -5.29
C ARG A 100 -2.31 17.27 -5.19
N LYS A 101 -2.11 17.99 -4.12
CA LYS A 101 -0.79 18.44 -3.70
C LYS A 101 -0.25 17.36 -2.78
N GLU A 102 0.56 16.47 -3.30
CA GLU A 102 1.26 15.48 -2.49
C GLU A 102 2.48 16.12 -1.86
N GLY A 103 2.83 15.70 -0.65
CA GLY A 103 4.10 16.03 -0.04
C GLY A 103 5.26 15.50 -0.90
N PHE A 104 6.33 16.25 -0.97
CA PHE A 104 7.51 15.91 -1.75
C PHE A 104 8.79 16.37 -1.03
N LEU A 105 9.70 15.46 -0.75
CA LEU A 105 11.00 15.76 -0.13
C LEU A 105 12.09 15.99 -1.17
N GLY A 106 12.14 15.21 -2.22
CA GLY A 106 13.18 15.26 -3.24
C GLY A 106 14.45 14.51 -2.85
N VAL A 107 14.29 13.32 -2.30
CA VAL A 107 15.36 12.41 -1.91
C VAL A 107 15.29 11.10 -2.69
N ALA A 108 16.44 10.45 -2.86
CA ALA A 108 16.50 9.04 -3.22
C ALA A 108 16.75 8.22 -1.96
N LEU A 109 16.07 7.07 -1.84
CA LEU A 109 16.08 6.25 -0.64
C LEU A 109 16.73 4.89 -0.91
N ASP A 110 17.32 4.33 0.13
CA ASP A 110 17.78 2.95 0.20
C ASP A 110 17.16 2.26 1.42
N GLU A 111 17.10 0.94 1.37
CA GLU A 111 16.71 0.12 2.52
C GLU A 111 17.88 -0.02 3.51
N ARG A 112 17.56 -0.11 4.79
CA ARG A 112 18.54 -0.40 5.82
C ARG A 112 18.98 -1.85 5.75
N ILE A 113 20.29 -2.07 5.75
CA ILE A 113 20.88 -3.40 5.73
C ILE A 113 21.23 -3.93 7.15
N ASP A 114 21.11 -3.09 8.16
CA ASP A 114 21.42 -3.41 9.56
C ASP A 114 20.23 -3.91 10.38
N GLY A 115 19.05 -4.03 9.74
CA GLY A 115 17.81 -4.48 10.37
C GLY A 115 17.16 -3.46 11.30
N GLY A 116 17.64 -2.21 11.34
CA GLY A 116 17.02 -1.12 12.12
C GLY A 116 15.79 -0.53 11.40
N VAL A 117 14.95 0.18 12.16
CA VAL A 117 13.83 0.96 11.61
C VAL A 117 14.31 2.24 10.93
N GLY A 118 13.54 2.71 9.95
CA GLY A 118 13.80 3.95 9.23
C GLY A 118 14.24 3.74 7.78
N ALA A 119 14.17 4.81 6.99
CA ALA A 119 14.62 4.89 5.61
C ALA A 119 15.96 5.63 5.52
N VAL A 120 16.90 5.10 4.77
CA VAL A 120 18.21 5.76 4.53
C VAL A 120 18.06 6.71 3.35
N ILE A 121 18.49 7.96 3.53
CA ILE A 121 18.65 8.90 2.42
C ILE A 121 19.92 8.54 1.66
N ARG A 122 19.77 8.06 0.43
CA ARG A 122 20.89 7.76 -0.45
C ARG A 122 21.44 9.02 -1.11
N ASP A 123 20.53 9.94 -1.52
CA ASP A 123 20.88 11.17 -2.21
C ASP A 123 19.82 12.23 -1.98
N VAL A 124 20.21 13.51 -2.05
CA VAL A 124 19.33 14.68 -1.91
C VAL A 124 19.42 15.52 -3.17
N ASN A 125 18.27 15.75 -3.82
CA ASN A 125 18.23 16.55 -5.03
C ASN A 125 18.34 18.05 -4.70
N VAL A 126 19.23 18.74 -5.38
CA VAL A 126 19.44 20.18 -5.19
C VAL A 126 18.18 20.99 -5.52
N GLY A 127 17.87 21.98 -4.67
CA GLY A 127 16.70 22.84 -4.85
C GLY A 127 15.38 22.24 -4.39
N THR A 128 15.41 21.10 -3.69
CA THR A 128 14.22 20.45 -3.13
C THR A 128 13.99 20.83 -1.66
N PRO A 129 12.80 20.51 -1.09
CA PRO A 129 12.55 20.72 0.35
C PRO A 129 13.57 20.04 1.24
N ALA A 130 14.03 18.85 0.90
CA ALA A 130 15.05 18.13 1.66
C ALA A 130 16.41 18.89 1.68
N ASP A 131 16.83 19.43 0.53
CA ASP A 131 18.03 20.25 0.41
C ASP A 131 17.90 21.53 1.24
N ALA A 132 16.76 22.23 1.12
CA ALA A 132 16.48 23.43 1.90
C ALA A 132 16.42 23.17 3.43
N ALA A 133 15.99 21.98 3.84
CA ALA A 133 15.97 21.53 5.24
C ALA A 133 17.35 21.07 5.75
N GLY A 134 18.34 20.91 4.86
CA GLY A 134 19.70 20.48 5.21
C GLY A 134 19.84 18.97 5.41
N LEU A 135 18.92 18.16 4.90
CA LEU A 135 19.06 16.71 4.89
C LEU A 135 20.26 16.31 4.01
N GLN A 136 20.94 15.23 4.37
CA GLN A 136 22.14 14.76 3.69
C GLN A 136 22.06 13.27 3.37
N ALA A 137 22.84 12.86 2.37
CA ALA A 137 23.05 11.44 2.10
C ALA A 137 23.66 10.74 3.31
N GLY A 138 23.09 9.62 3.70
CA GLY A 138 23.45 8.87 4.90
C GLY A 138 22.54 9.14 6.11
N ASP A 139 21.71 10.19 6.08
CA ASP A 139 20.70 10.40 7.13
C ASP A 139 19.69 9.26 7.14
N ILE A 140 19.15 8.97 8.34
CA ILE A 140 18.13 7.96 8.52
C ILE A 140 16.87 8.63 9.06
N VAL A 141 15.81 8.61 8.27
CA VAL A 141 14.48 9.09 8.70
C VAL A 141 13.78 7.98 9.46
N ILE A 142 13.59 8.15 10.76
CA ILE A 142 13.01 7.14 11.64
C ILE A 142 11.54 7.42 12.00
N ALA A 143 11.08 8.65 11.81
CA ALA A 143 9.69 9.03 12.09
C ALA A 143 9.27 10.23 11.25
N VAL A 144 7.97 10.33 10.94
CA VAL A 144 7.28 11.48 10.36
C VAL A 144 6.10 11.79 11.28
N ASP A 145 5.99 13.00 11.78
CA ASP A 145 4.95 13.46 12.73
C ASP A 145 4.79 12.54 13.96
N GLY A 146 5.89 11.94 14.42
CA GLY A 146 5.90 11.00 15.53
C GLY A 146 5.48 9.58 15.19
N ALA A 147 5.02 9.31 13.97
CA ALA A 147 4.78 7.95 13.47
C ALA A 147 6.08 7.32 12.98
N THR A 148 6.37 6.10 13.43
CA THR A 148 7.58 5.37 13.04
C THR A 148 7.58 5.04 11.55
N VAL A 149 8.71 5.28 10.90
CA VAL A 149 8.94 4.92 9.49
C VAL A 149 9.53 3.52 9.41
N GLU A 150 8.85 2.61 8.75
CA GLU A 150 9.33 1.25 8.50
C GLU A 150 9.87 1.13 7.06
N GLY A 151 11.14 1.53 6.88
CA GLY A 151 11.83 1.44 5.59
C GLY A 151 11.46 2.53 4.58
N ALA A 152 12.03 2.43 3.38
CA ALA A 152 11.85 3.41 2.32
C ALA A 152 10.38 3.54 1.87
N ALA A 153 9.67 2.43 1.76
CA ALA A 153 8.26 2.43 1.36
C ALA A 153 7.38 3.16 2.39
N GLY A 154 7.63 2.96 3.70
CA GLY A 154 6.93 3.65 4.78
C GLY A 154 7.16 5.16 4.75
N LEU A 155 8.38 5.62 4.45
CA LEU A 155 8.67 7.04 4.30
C LEU A 155 7.95 7.63 3.08
N ILE A 156 7.95 6.94 1.94
CA ILE A 156 7.24 7.40 0.74
C ILE A 156 5.76 7.56 1.04
N ALA A 157 5.13 6.58 1.68
CA ALA A 157 3.72 6.64 2.04
C ALA A 157 3.43 7.82 2.98
N ALA A 158 4.21 7.97 4.07
CA ALA A 158 4.02 9.04 5.04
C ALA A 158 4.13 10.44 4.40
N ILE A 159 5.13 10.66 3.52
CA ILE A 159 5.31 11.95 2.84
C ILE A 159 4.19 12.22 1.82
N ARG A 160 3.72 11.20 1.11
CA ARG A 160 2.64 11.36 0.12
C ARG A 160 1.30 11.75 0.75
N ASP A 161 1.09 11.40 2.00
CA ASP A 161 -0.13 11.71 2.75
C ASP A 161 -0.14 13.14 3.31
N LEU A 162 1.02 13.82 3.34
CA LEU A 162 1.14 15.23 3.75
C LEU A 162 0.80 16.18 2.61
N GLU A 163 0.45 17.42 2.96
CA GLU A 163 0.30 18.53 2.01
C GLU A 163 1.60 19.35 1.91
N PRO A 164 1.86 20.04 0.77
CA PRO A 164 2.99 20.96 0.70
C PRO A 164 2.89 22.07 1.74
N GLY A 165 3.88 22.10 2.65
CA GLY A 165 3.96 23.08 3.74
C GLY A 165 3.77 22.50 5.14
N ASP A 166 3.43 21.22 5.22
CA ASP A 166 3.39 20.46 6.48
C ASP A 166 4.82 20.21 7.00
#